data_4923d788d44d8d96a93552db3e666678
#
_entry.id   4923d788d44d8d96a93552db3e666678
#
_cell.length_a   1.000
_cell.length_b   1.000
_cell.length_c   1.000
_cell.angle_alpha   90.00
_cell.angle_beta   90.00
_cell.angle_gamma   90.00
#
_symmetry.space_group_name_H-M   'P 1'
#
loop_
_entity.id
_entity.type
_entity.pdbx_description
1 polymer ?
#
loop_
_entity_poly.entity_id
_entity_poly.type
_entity_poly.pdbx_seq_one_letter_code
_entity_poly.pdbx_strand_id
1 'polypeptide(L)'
;PTRRSSDLWMKADGHVDVPQVMHRAMLALGCDQVMMEPVLRRAGLSISTPGISYASIDHSMWWYQDIDINEWHLYVQDTPIAAHGRGLGIAKVYAQNGDLVAAIAQEAMVRVPQE
;
A
#
# COMPACT_ATOMS: atom_id res chain seq x y z
N PRO A 1 -13.21 18.16 -1.14
CA PRO A 1 -11.88 17.57 -0.97
C PRO A 1 -11.31 17.10 -2.29
N THR A 2 -10.05 17.29 -2.44
CA THR A 2 -9.34 16.89 -3.64
C THR A 2 -9.19 15.37 -3.67
N ARG A 3 -9.45 14.77 -4.82
CA ARG A 3 -9.24 13.35 -5.01
C ARG A 3 -7.75 13.03 -4.79
N ARG A 4 -7.46 12.02 -3.98
CA ARG A 4 -6.09 11.57 -3.77
C ARG A 4 -5.63 10.76 -4.98
N SER A 5 -4.48 11.11 -5.52
CA SER A 5 -3.92 10.40 -6.68
C SER A 5 -3.46 8.98 -6.33
N SER A 6 -3.31 8.67 -5.05
CA SER A 6 -2.85 7.38 -4.56
C SER A 6 -3.97 6.44 -4.12
N ASP A 7 -5.24 6.85 -4.23
CA ASP A 7 -6.35 5.93 -3.96
C ASP A 7 -6.44 4.88 -5.07
N LEU A 8 -6.67 3.64 -4.68
CA LEU A 8 -6.55 2.52 -5.60
C LEU A 8 -7.58 1.44 -5.29
N TRP A 9 -8.27 0.97 -6.34
CA TRP A 9 -9.15 -0.20 -6.27
C TRP A 9 -8.38 -1.44 -6.70
N MET A 10 -8.45 -2.52 -5.91
CA MET A 10 -7.78 -3.79 -6.22
C MET A 10 -8.69 -4.98 -5.95
N LYS A 11 -8.53 -6.02 -6.75
CA LYS A 11 -9.09 -7.35 -6.51
C LYS A 11 -8.18 -8.42 -7.11
N ALA A 12 -8.39 -9.67 -6.71
CA ALA A 12 -7.67 -10.79 -7.31
C ALA A 12 -8.06 -10.95 -8.78
N ASP A 13 -7.11 -11.32 -9.61
CA ASP A 13 -7.35 -11.67 -11.01
C ASP A 13 -7.72 -13.15 -11.06
N GLY A 14 -8.98 -13.43 -11.43
CA GLY A 14 -9.56 -14.77 -11.37
C GLY A 14 -10.11 -15.09 -9.99
N HIS A 15 -10.95 -16.12 -9.92
CA HIS A 15 -11.59 -16.51 -8.66
C HIS A 15 -10.63 -17.31 -7.78
N VAL A 16 -10.60 -16.98 -6.48
CA VAL A 16 -9.77 -17.65 -5.49
C VAL A 16 -10.68 -18.23 -4.41
N ASP A 17 -10.56 -19.54 -4.18
CA ASP A 17 -11.31 -20.25 -3.14
C ASP A 17 -10.32 -20.83 -2.14
N VAL A 18 -10.03 -20.08 -1.10
CA VAL A 18 -8.99 -20.41 -0.11
C VAL A 18 -9.45 -19.97 1.28
N PRO A 19 -8.80 -20.48 2.36
CA PRO A 19 -9.13 -20.03 3.71
C PRO A 19 -8.86 -18.54 3.93
N GLN A 20 -9.53 -17.96 4.92
CA GLN A 20 -9.41 -16.52 5.24
C GLN A 20 -7.97 -16.07 5.45
N VAL A 21 -7.12 -16.87 6.06
CA VAL A 21 -5.71 -16.52 6.27
C VAL A 21 -5.00 -16.28 4.94
N MET A 22 -5.36 -16.98 3.90
CA MET A 22 -4.78 -16.78 2.57
C MET A 22 -5.31 -15.51 1.91
N HIS A 23 -6.57 -15.15 2.11
CA HIS A 23 -7.10 -13.86 1.65
C HIS A 23 -6.29 -12.72 2.26
N ARG A 24 -6.05 -12.78 3.57
CA ARG A 24 -5.25 -11.77 4.27
C ARG A 24 -3.82 -11.71 3.77
N ALA A 25 -3.20 -12.87 3.55
CA ALA A 25 -1.83 -12.94 3.04
C ALA A 25 -1.72 -12.33 1.64
N MET A 26 -2.67 -12.60 0.76
CA MET A 26 -2.67 -12.07 -0.60
C MET A 26 -2.91 -10.55 -0.61
N LEU A 27 -3.78 -10.06 0.26
CA LEU A 27 -3.99 -8.63 0.40
C LEU A 27 -2.72 -7.95 0.95
N ALA A 28 -2.06 -8.56 1.92
CA ALA A 28 -0.81 -8.04 2.47
C ALA A 28 0.28 -7.95 1.41
N LEU A 29 0.42 -8.96 0.56
CA LEU A 29 1.38 -8.96 -0.54
C LEU A 29 1.09 -7.83 -1.53
N GLY A 30 -0.19 -7.65 -1.90
CA GLY A 30 -0.60 -6.57 -2.80
C GLY A 30 -0.28 -5.20 -2.21
N CYS A 31 -0.53 -5.00 -0.92
CA CYS A 31 -0.21 -3.75 -0.23
C CYS A 31 1.28 -3.43 -0.27
N ASP A 32 2.12 -4.42 0.00
CA ASP A 32 3.57 -4.22 0.02
C ASP A 32 4.08 -3.71 -1.33
N GLN A 33 3.50 -4.20 -2.42
CA GLN A 33 3.90 -3.77 -3.76
C GLN A 33 3.44 -2.35 -4.11
N VAL A 34 2.29 -1.90 -3.62
CA VAL A 34 1.69 -0.64 -4.08
C VAL A 34 1.95 0.54 -3.15
N MET A 35 2.37 0.32 -1.91
CA MET A 35 2.55 1.41 -0.94
C MET A 35 3.83 2.21 -1.15
N MET A 36 4.79 1.71 -1.90
CA MET A 36 6.04 2.43 -2.16
C MET A 36 5.85 3.62 -3.11
N GLU A 37 4.97 3.51 -4.09
CA GLU A 37 4.78 4.58 -5.08
C GLU A 37 4.34 5.91 -4.44
N PRO A 38 3.36 5.95 -3.52
CA PRO A 38 3.01 7.20 -2.85
C PRO A 38 4.17 7.80 -2.05
N VAL A 39 4.99 6.95 -1.41
CA VAL A 39 6.17 7.40 -0.67
C VAL A 39 7.17 8.07 -1.62
N LEU A 40 7.44 7.45 -2.76
CA LEU A 40 8.35 8.00 -3.75
C LEU A 40 7.82 9.32 -4.33
N ARG A 41 6.53 9.40 -4.63
CA ARG A 41 5.92 10.64 -5.13
C ARG A 41 6.02 11.77 -4.13
N ARG A 42 5.84 11.48 -2.85
CA ARG A 42 5.97 12.48 -1.79
C ARG A 42 7.38 13.07 -1.77
N ALA A 43 8.39 12.27 -2.08
CA ALA A 43 9.79 12.69 -2.16
C ALA A 43 10.15 13.31 -3.52
N GLY A 44 9.19 13.42 -4.45
CA GLY A 44 9.45 13.92 -5.80
C GLY A 44 10.06 12.89 -6.75
N LEU A 45 9.91 11.60 -6.43
CA LEU A 45 10.53 10.50 -7.16
C LEU A 45 9.48 9.54 -7.71
N SER A 46 9.92 8.57 -8.49
CA SER A 46 9.08 7.46 -8.94
C SER A 46 9.92 6.18 -9.01
N ILE A 47 9.27 5.04 -9.17
CA ILE A 47 9.98 3.76 -9.31
C ILE A 47 10.85 3.72 -10.57
N SER A 48 10.59 4.57 -11.54
CA SER A 48 11.38 4.69 -12.77
C SER A 48 12.51 5.73 -12.67
N THR A 49 12.66 6.40 -11.54
CA THR A 49 13.76 7.36 -11.34
C THR A 49 15.10 6.64 -11.47
N PRO A 50 16.02 7.10 -12.37
CA PRO A 50 17.28 6.41 -12.57
C PRO A 50 18.13 6.35 -11.30
N GLY A 51 18.69 5.18 -11.02
CA GLY A 51 19.59 4.98 -9.89
C GLY A 51 18.91 4.94 -8.52
N ILE A 52 17.58 5.00 -8.47
CA ILE A 52 16.87 4.93 -7.20
C ILE A 52 16.96 3.53 -6.59
N SER A 53 17.11 3.49 -5.30
CA SER A 53 17.06 2.25 -4.52
C SER A 53 16.09 2.44 -3.36
N TYR A 54 15.20 1.49 -3.15
CA TYR A 54 14.23 1.56 -2.07
C TYR A 54 13.93 0.18 -1.53
N ALA A 55 13.54 0.13 -0.25
CA ALA A 55 13.18 -1.12 0.40
C ALA A 55 12.25 -0.83 1.57
N SER A 56 11.34 -1.77 1.83
CA SER A 56 10.53 -1.73 3.04
C SER A 56 11.36 -2.12 4.24
N ILE A 57 11.25 -1.35 5.33
CA ILE A 57 11.92 -1.65 6.59
C ILE A 57 10.96 -2.36 7.52
N ASP A 58 9.71 -1.92 7.53
CA ASP A 58 8.71 -2.37 8.49
C ASP A 58 7.35 -2.37 7.81
N HIS A 59 6.50 -3.32 8.18
CA HIS A 59 5.16 -3.46 7.58
C HIS A 59 4.23 -3.99 8.67
N SER A 60 3.26 -3.19 9.08
CA SER A 60 2.29 -3.54 10.10
C SER A 60 0.88 -3.49 9.53
N MET A 61 0.05 -4.44 9.91
CA MET A 61 -1.33 -4.51 9.47
C MET A 61 -2.26 -4.79 10.64
N TRP A 62 -3.44 -4.17 10.58
CA TRP A 62 -4.53 -4.39 11.52
C TRP A 62 -5.74 -4.86 10.74
N TRP A 63 -6.38 -5.95 11.20
CA TRP A 63 -7.52 -6.57 10.54
C TRP A 63 -8.76 -6.37 11.41
N TYR A 64 -9.81 -5.82 10.82
CA TYR A 64 -11.04 -5.51 11.53
C TYR A 64 -12.19 -6.44 11.16
N GLN A 65 -12.13 -7.03 9.97
CA GLN A 65 -13.15 -7.94 9.45
C GLN A 65 -12.51 -8.98 8.56
N ASP A 66 -13.24 -10.04 8.26
CA ASP A 66 -12.87 -10.97 7.23
C ASP A 66 -12.93 -10.28 5.86
N ILE A 67 -12.07 -10.68 4.96
CA ILE A 67 -12.01 -10.10 3.62
C ILE A 67 -12.24 -11.18 2.57
N ASP A 68 -12.69 -10.73 1.40
CA ASP A 68 -12.79 -11.56 0.21
C ASP A 68 -12.06 -10.85 -0.93
N ILE A 69 -10.85 -11.30 -1.25
CA ILE A 69 -10.03 -10.66 -2.29
C ILE A 69 -10.61 -10.82 -3.71
N ASN A 70 -11.64 -11.65 -3.88
CA ASN A 70 -12.38 -11.74 -5.13
C ASN A 70 -13.25 -10.51 -5.39
N GLU A 71 -13.49 -9.71 -4.34
CA GLU A 71 -14.24 -8.47 -4.43
C GLU A 71 -13.29 -7.27 -4.48
N TRP A 72 -13.78 -6.16 -5.02
CA TRP A 72 -13.01 -4.93 -5.05
C TRP A 72 -12.79 -4.37 -3.66
N HIS A 73 -11.57 -3.92 -3.39
CA HIS A 73 -11.21 -3.21 -2.16
C HIS A 73 -10.58 -1.88 -2.52
N LEU A 74 -10.98 -0.83 -1.83
CA LEU A 74 -10.43 0.51 -2.00
C LEU A 74 -9.31 0.74 -0.99
N TYR A 75 -8.13 1.03 -1.48
CA TYR A 75 -6.97 1.43 -0.68
C TYR A 75 -6.86 2.94 -0.68
N VAL A 76 -7.11 3.56 0.46
CA VAL A 76 -6.94 5.01 0.64
C VAL A 76 -5.58 5.22 1.27
N GLN A 77 -4.63 5.69 0.47
CA GLN A 77 -3.23 5.78 0.85
C GLN A 77 -2.84 7.21 1.19
N ASP A 78 -1.91 7.34 2.14
CA ASP A 78 -1.35 8.61 2.54
C ASP A 78 0.12 8.42 2.89
N THR A 79 0.92 9.47 2.69
CA THR A 79 2.33 9.48 3.03
C THR A 79 2.60 10.70 3.90
N PRO A 80 2.45 10.56 5.24
CA PRO A 80 2.62 11.70 6.14
C PRO A 80 4.00 12.34 6.09
N ILE A 81 5.03 11.54 5.79
CA ILE A 81 6.40 12.05 5.73
C ILE A 81 7.22 11.25 4.71
N ALA A 82 8.08 11.98 3.97
CA ALA A 82 9.11 11.40 3.12
C ALA A 82 10.30 12.35 3.14
N ALA A 83 11.27 12.06 4.00
CA ALA A 83 12.44 12.93 4.21
C ALA A 83 13.60 12.14 4.81
N HIS A 84 14.83 12.61 4.59
CA HIS A 84 16.04 12.03 5.18
C HIS A 84 16.24 10.56 4.83
N GLY A 85 15.87 10.17 3.61
CA GLY A 85 15.99 8.79 3.16
C GLY A 85 14.94 7.84 3.72
N ARG A 86 13.90 8.34 4.39
CA ARG A 86 12.82 7.55 4.99
C ARG A 86 11.47 8.07 4.55
N GLY A 87 10.51 7.17 4.47
CA GLY A 87 9.13 7.53 4.20
C GLY A 87 8.17 6.60 4.93
N LEU A 88 7.04 7.15 5.34
CA LEU A 88 5.98 6.38 5.98
C LEU A 88 4.75 6.40 5.08
N GLY A 89 4.30 5.22 4.66
CA GLY A 89 3.03 5.03 3.98
C GLY A 89 1.99 4.47 4.92
N ILE A 90 0.80 5.04 4.89
CA ILE A 90 -0.35 4.56 5.65
C ILE A 90 -1.47 4.30 4.67
N ALA A 91 -2.20 3.21 4.85
CA ALA A 91 -3.36 2.92 4.03
C ALA A 91 -4.52 2.43 4.88
N LYS A 92 -5.72 2.79 4.48
CA LYS A 92 -6.96 2.21 4.97
C LYS A 92 -7.58 1.43 3.84
N VAL A 93 -8.07 0.23 4.13
CA VAL A 93 -8.66 -0.65 3.13
C VAL A 93 -10.14 -0.80 3.41
N TYR A 94 -10.96 -0.47 2.41
CA TYR A 94 -12.42 -0.51 2.51
C TYR A 94 -12.98 -1.57 1.57
N ALA A 95 -13.98 -2.31 2.05
CA ALA A 95 -14.78 -3.18 1.20
C ALA A 95 -15.72 -2.35 0.32
N GLN A 96 -16.34 -2.99 -0.68
CA GLN A 96 -17.27 -2.32 -1.58
C GLN A 96 -18.46 -1.67 -0.85
N ASN A 97 -18.89 -2.25 0.27
CA ASN A 97 -20.00 -1.72 1.05
C ASN A 97 -19.61 -0.50 1.92
N GLY A 98 -18.34 -0.09 1.91
CA GLY A 98 -17.85 1.03 2.67
C GLY A 98 -17.26 0.67 4.04
N ASP A 99 -17.30 -0.58 4.45
CA ASP A 99 -16.74 -0.99 5.74
C ASP A 99 -15.22 -0.94 5.72
N LEU A 100 -14.62 -0.41 6.79
CA LEU A 100 -13.18 -0.45 6.99
C LEU A 100 -12.79 -1.87 7.40
N VAL A 101 -12.02 -2.56 6.57
CA VAL A 101 -11.66 -3.96 6.81
C VAL A 101 -10.23 -4.13 7.30
N ALA A 102 -9.33 -3.22 6.96
CA ALA A 102 -7.93 -3.28 7.37
C ALA A 102 -7.28 -1.91 7.38
N ALA A 103 -6.20 -1.79 8.14
CA ALA A 103 -5.31 -0.64 8.10
C ALA A 103 -3.88 -1.12 8.02
N ILE A 104 -3.02 -0.33 7.37
CA ILE A 104 -1.65 -0.71 7.08
C ILE A 104 -0.73 0.49 7.34
N ALA A 105 0.44 0.21 7.91
CA ALA A 105 1.51 1.19 8.00
C ALA A 105 2.81 0.53 7.54
N GLN A 106 3.56 1.23 6.71
CA GLN A 106 4.81 0.71 6.15
C GLN A 106 5.85 1.81 6.12
N GLU A 107 6.98 1.55 6.76
CA GLU A 107 8.13 2.43 6.67
C GLU A 107 9.06 1.93 5.57
N ALA A 108 9.58 2.85 4.79
CA ALA A 108 10.46 2.55 3.68
C ALA A 108 11.75 3.35 3.77
N MET A 109 12.82 2.75 3.29
CA MET A 109 14.09 3.43 3.07
C MET A 109 14.22 3.73 1.58
N VAL A 110 14.58 4.96 1.25
CA VAL A 110 14.76 5.42 -0.13
C VAL A 110 16.13 6.04 -0.25
N ARG A 111 16.88 5.58 -1.24
CA ARG A 111 18.18 6.16 -1.58
C ARG A 111 18.16 6.66 -3.02
N VAL A 112 18.68 7.85 -3.22
CA VAL A 112 18.87 8.43 -4.55
C VAL A 112 20.35 8.57 -4.81
N PRO A 113 20.79 8.44 -6.08
CA PRO A 113 22.19 8.63 -6.40
C PRO A 113 22.60 10.07 -6.12
N GLN A 114 23.80 10.20 -5.56
CA GLN A 114 24.42 11.52 -5.39
C GLN A 114 25.13 11.89 -6.69
N GLU A 115 24.93 13.10 -7.10
CA GLU A 115 25.65 13.66 -8.26
C GLU A 115 27.05 14.11 -7.89
#